data_7f296ffc5f4a851463a8a036eec1e9d7
#
_entry.id   7f296ffc5f4a851463a8a036eec1e9d7
#
_cell.length_a   1.000
_cell.length_b   1.000
_cell.length_c   1.000
_cell.angle_alpha   90.00
_cell.angle_beta   90.00
_cell.angle_gamma   90.00
#
_symmetry.space_group_name_H-M   'P 1'
#
loop_
_entity.id
_entity.type
_entity.pdbx_description
1 polymer ?
#
loop_
_entity_poly.entity_id
_entity_poly.type
_entity_poly.pdbx_seq_one_letter_code
_entity_poly.pdbx_strand_id
1 'polypeptide(L)'
;DGDSALIFQNEDTSITAFKVDHFPVDPSYAFKIEYKDRSIVLSGDTISLEVMTEYSKGVDVLFHDALALPLIQEMERISEELGNDVVSKVLFDIQDYHANTIEVADIAKKAEVDLLVFYHLIPAPVNYISEQMFLRGVDEIFSNYHVSEDGTLVSLPAGSDEIFIDLID
;
A
#
# COMPACT_ATOMS: atom_id res chain seq x y z
N ASP A 1 22.84 -6.05 9.83
CA ASP A 1 21.80 -7.06 10.00
C ASP A 1 20.97 -7.11 8.73
N GLY A 2 20.71 -8.31 8.21
CA GLY A 2 20.35 -8.54 6.80
C GLY A 2 18.98 -8.09 6.33
N ASP A 3 18.16 -7.39 7.14
CA ASP A 3 16.77 -7.07 6.82
C ASP A 3 16.57 -5.64 6.29
N SER A 4 17.57 -4.77 6.34
CA SER A 4 17.54 -3.45 5.74
C SER A 4 18.90 -2.95 5.29
N ALA A 5 18.94 -2.09 4.28
CA ALA A 5 20.16 -1.49 3.75
C ALA A 5 19.90 -0.07 3.22
N LEU A 6 20.80 0.85 3.54
CA LEU A 6 20.88 2.12 2.83
C LEU A 6 21.49 1.86 1.45
N ILE A 7 20.67 1.96 0.40
CA ILE A 7 21.05 1.60 -0.99
C ILE A 7 21.47 2.79 -1.83
N PHE A 8 21.09 4.00 -1.39
CA PHE A 8 21.49 5.24 -2.04
C PHE A 8 21.61 6.37 -1.00
N GLN A 9 22.63 7.22 -1.11
CA GLN A 9 22.74 8.45 -0.33
C GLN A 9 23.56 9.49 -1.09
N ASN A 10 23.09 10.72 -1.07
CA ASN A 10 23.84 11.91 -1.43
C ASN A 10 23.57 13.05 -0.40
N GLU A 11 23.85 14.31 -0.75
CA GLU A 11 23.69 15.46 0.15
C GLU A 11 22.22 15.68 0.57
N ASP A 12 21.27 15.48 -0.35
CA ASP A 12 19.85 15.80 -0.16
C ASP A 12 18.94 14.56 -0.05
N THR A 13 19.39 13.37 -0.48
CA THR A 13 18.53 12.20 -0.66
C THR A 13 19.13 10.97 0.01
N SER A 14 18.28 10.21 0.70
CA SER A 14 18.59 8.85 1.12
C SER A 14 17.49 7.87 0.67
N ILE A 15 17.88 6.63 0.35
CA ILE A 15 16.97 5.52 0.04
C ILE A 15 17.39 4.31 0.85
N THR A 16 16.49 3.85 1.69
CA THR A 16 16.65 2.63 2.48
C THR A 16 15.70 1.56 1.96
N ALA A 17 16.24 0.42 1.56
CA ALA A 17 15.46 -0.78 1.30
C ALA A 17 15.34 -1.60 2.57
N PHE A 18 14.16 -2.16 2.86
CA PHE A 18 13.94 -3.07 3.98
C PHE A 18 13.09 -4.26 3.55
N LYS A 19 13.38 -5.42 4.14
CA LYS A 19 12.72 -6.67 3.75
C LYS A 19 11.28 -6.68 4.23
N VAL A 20 10.39 -7.13 3.34
CA VAL A 20 8.97 -7.41 3.60
C VAL A 20 8.64 -8.84 3.18
N ASP A 21 7.41 -9.29 3.39
CA ASP A 21 6.99 -10.65 3.10
C ASP A 21 5.90 -10.67 2.01
N HIS A 22 6.23 -11.30 0.90
CA HIS A 22 5.32 -11.56 -0.21
C HIS A 22 5.52 -13.02 -0.70
N PHE A 23 5.59 -13.97 0.24
CA PHE A 23 5.80 -15.38 -0.13
C PHE A 23 4.72 -15.87 -1.10
N PRO A 24 5.05 -16.59 -2.21
CA PRO A 24 6.34 -17.26 -2.47
C PRO A 24 7.43 -16.43 -3.15
N VAL A 25 7.23 -15.14 -3.38
CA VAL A 25 8.26 -14.25 -3.91
C VAL A 25 9.16 -13.80 -2.77
N ASP A 26 10.41 -14.30 -2.73
CA ASP A 26 11.40 -13.98 -1.71
C ASP A 26 12.79 -13.80 -2.37
N PRO A 27 13.50 -12.71 -2.13
CA PRO A 27 13.15 -11.60 -1.23
C PRO A 27 12.18 -10.58 -1.87
N SER A 28 11.30 -9.99 -1.05
CA SER A 28 10.52 -8.80 -1.36
C SER A 28 10.97 -7.62 -0.51
N TYR A 29 10.93 -6.40 -1.06
CA TYR A 29 11.45 -5.20 -0.41
C TYR A 29 10.47 -4.04 -0.52
N ALA A 30 10.38 -3.29 0.60
CA ALA A 30 9.83 -1.94 0.66
C ALA A 30 10.97 -0.91 0.64
N PHE A 31 10.63 0.35 0.37
CA PHE A 31 11.61 1.43 0.27
C PHE A 31 11.14 2.65 1.05
N LYS A 32 12.01 3.17 1.92
CA LYS A 32 11.87 4.50 2.48
C LYS A 32 12.76 5.46 1.69
N ILE A 33 12.16 6.53 1.18
CA ILE A 33 12.85 7.57 0.43
C ILE A 33 12.72 8.87 1.19
N GLU A 34 13.85 9.50 1.49
CA GLU A 34 13.92 10.81 2.13
C GLU A 34 14.60 11.77 1.17
N TYR A 35 14.00 12.94 0.97
CA TYR A 35 14.54 14.04 0.18
C TYR A 35 14.38 15.35 0.94
N LYS A 36 15.50 15.91 1.40
CA LYS A 36 15.53 17.09 2.28
C LYS A 36 14.65 16.85 3.52
N ASP A 37 13.58 17.62 3.64
CA ASP A 37 12.60 17.58 4.72
C ASP A 37 11.36 16.73 4.41
N ARG A 38 11.34 16.05 3.25
CA ARG A 38 10.20 15.23 2.79
C ARG A 38 10.55 13.74 2.80
N SER A 39 9.56 12.91 3.07
CA SER A 39 9.75 11.45 3.15
C SER A 39 8.55 10.65 2.68
N ILE A 40 8.82 9.54 2.01
CA ILE A 40 7.79 8.59 1.59
C ILE A 40 8.24 7.16 1.88
N VAL A 41 7.26 6.28 2.03
CA VAL A 41 7.46 4.82 2.04
C VAL A 41 6.64 4.20 0.91
N LEU A 42 7.27 3.27 0.18
CA LEU A 42 6.65 2.40 -0.83
C LEU A 42 6.71 0.97 -0.33
N SER A 43 5.56 0.32 -0.12
CA SER A 43 5.51 -1.02 0.47
C SER A 43 6.08 -2.11 -0.42
N GLY A 44 6.02 -1.96 -1.75
CA GLY A 44 6.03 -3.13 -2.64
C GLY A 44 4.79 -3.98 -2.35
N ASP A 45 4.79 -5.22 -2.83
CA ASP A 45 3.73 -6.17 -2.52
C ASP A 45 4.09 -6.90 -1.23
N THR A 46 3.20 -6.87 -0.22
CA THR A 46 3.48 -7.42 1.10
C THR A 46 2.22 -7.67 1.92
N ILE A 47 2.31 -8.58 2.87
CA ILE A 47 1.34 -8.66 3.97
C ILE A 47 1.51 -7.50 4.95
N SER A 48 0.55 -7.36 5.87
CA SER A 48 0.66 -6.40 6.97
C SER A 48 1.77 -6.81 7.95
N LEU A 49 2.78 -5.94 8.12
CA LEU A 49 3.94 -6.19 8.96
C LEU A 49 4.25 -5.02 9.89
N GLU A 50 4.74 -5.31 11.10
CA GLU A 50 5.17 -4.28 12.04
C GLU A 50 6.30 -3.40 11.47
N VAL A 51 7.21 -3.98 10.69
CA VAL A 51 8.29 -3.24 10.03
C VAL A 51 7.77 -2.14 9.11
N MET A 52 6.58 -2.30 8.50
CA MET A 52 5.94 -1.24 7.71
C MET A 52 5.57 -0.06 8.61
N THR A 53 4.98 -0.31 9.79
CA THR A 53 4.69 0.73 10.78
C THR A 53 5.97 1.44 11.25
N GLU A 54 7.04 0.68 11.53
CA GLU A 54 8.31 1.24 12.01
C GLU A 54 8.95 2.19 11.01
N TYR A 55 9.08 1.77 9.73
CA TYR A 55 9.70 2.59 8.68
C TYR A 55 8.81 3.74 8.20
N SER A 56 7.48 3.59 8.33
CA SER A 56 6.53 4.63 7.94
C SER A 56 6.29 5.69 9.01
N LYS A 57 6.90 5.56 10.19
CA LYS A 57 6.64 6.47 11.31
C LYS A 57 6.92 7.92 10.95
N GLY A 58 5.86 8.75 10.95
CA GLY A 58 5.92 10.19 10.70
C GLY A 58 6.36 10.57 9.28
N VAL A 59 6.19 9.67 8.28
CA VAL A 59 6.45 10.04 6.89
C VAL A 59 5.30 10.83 6.31
N ASP A 60 5.59 11.69 5.32
CA ASP A 60 4.57 12.48 4.65
C ASP A 60 3.58 11.58 3.89
N VAL A 61 4.07 10.59 3.15
CA VAL A 61 3.20 9.69 2.38
C VAL A 61 3.63 8.24 2.53
N LEU A 62 2.66 7.40 2.88
CA LEU A 62 2.75 5.95 2.78
C LEU A 62 2.01 5.49 1.52
N PHE A 63 2.73 4.92 0.55
CA PHE A 63 2.15 4.17 -0.55
C PHE A 63 2.14 2.69 -0.17
N HIS A 64 0.95 2.07 -0.18
CA HIS A 64 0.81 0.65 0.19
C HIS A 64 -0.08 -0.09 -0.79
N ASP A 65 0.32 -1.32 -1.14
CA ASP A 65 -0.54 -2.26 -1.85
C ASP A 65 -1.77 -2.57 -1.00
N ALA A 66 -2.89 -2.90 -1.63
CA ALA A 66 -4.09 -3.14 -0.86
C ALA A 66 -5.04 -4.14 -1.51
N LEU A 67 -5.49 -5.09 -0.71
CA LEU A 67 -6.45 -6.11 -1.07
C LEU A 67 -7.79 -5.86 -0.36
N ALA A 68 -8.88 -5.73 -1.12
CA ALA A 68 -10.23 -5.65 -0.56
C ALA A 68 -10.73 -7.04 -0.16
N LEU A 69 -10.31 -7.53 1.00
CA LEU A 69 -10.55 -8.90 1.45
C LEU A 69 -12.00 -9.38 1.31
N PRO A 70 -13.04 -8.61 1.72
CA PRO A 70 -14.43 -9.05 1.55
C PRO A 70 -14.85 -9.24 0.08
N LEU A 71 -14.31 -8.43 -0.85
CA LEU A 71 -14.58 -8.57 -2.28
C LEU A 71 -13.90 -9.82 -2.85
N ILE A 72 -12.65 -10.06 -2.49
CA ILE A 72 -11.90 -11.24 -2.92
C ILE A 72 -12.55 -12.53 -2.44
N GLN A 73 -12.97 -12.59 -1.18
CA GLN A 73 -13.67 -13.75 -0.62
C GLN A 73 -15.00 -14.03 -1.32
N GLU A 74 -15.75 -12.99 -1.68
CA GLU A 74 -17.00 -13.17 -2.44
C GLU A 74 -16.73 -13.61 -3.88
N MET A 75 -15.69 -13.08 -4.54
CA MET A 75 -15.27 -13.52 -5.87
C MET A 75 -14.79 -14.97 -5.87
N GLU A 76 -14.04 -15.39 -4.84
CA GLU A 76 -13.61 -16.77 -4.62
C GLU A 76 -14.83 -17.70 -4.51
N ARG A 77 -15.76 -17.40 -3.61
CA ARG A 77 -16.99 -18.16 -3.40
C ARG A 77 -17.80 -18.32 -4.70
N ILE A 78 -17.99 -17.23 -5.46
CA ILE A 78 -18.69 -17.28 -6.74
C ILE A 78 -17.94 -18.15 -7.75
N SER A 79 -16.62 -18.06 -7.80
CA SER A 79 -15.78 -18.86 -8.70
C SER A 79 -15.89 -20.35 -8.40
N GLU A 80 -15.93 -20.73 -7.12
CA GLU A 80 -16.18 -22.12 -6.69
C GLU A 80 -17.57 -22.61 -7.14
N GLU A 81 -18.61 -21.84 -6.90
CA GLU A 81 -19.98 -22.19 -7.31
C GLU A 81 -20.14 -22.36 -8.82
N LEU A 82 -19.35 -21.63 -9.61
CA LEU A 82 -19.31 -21.73 -11.07
C LEU A 82 -18.38 -22.85 -11.57
N GLY A 83 -17.70 -23.55 -10.68
CA GLY A 83 -16.74 -24.61 -11.01
C GLY A 83 -15.46 -24.09 -11.68
N ASN A 84 -15.09 -22.84 -11.44
CA ASN A 84 -13.85 -22.27 -11.95
C ASN A 84 -12.70 -22.41 -10.92
N ASP A 85 -12.22 -23.64 -10.76
CA ASP A 85 -11.24 -24.03 -9.75
C ASP A 85 -9.92 -23.24 -9.86
N VAL A 86 -9.53 -22.84 -11.07
CA VAL A 86 -8.28 -22.09 -11.29
C VAL A 86 -8.40 -20.67 -10.71
N VAL A 87 -9.50 -19.99 -11.02
CA VAL A 87 -9.74 -18.63 -10.52
C VAL A 87 -9.97 -18.65 -9.02
N SER A 88 -10.76 -19.59 -8.51
CA SER A 88 -10.98 -19.77 -7.07
C SER A 88 -9.67 -19.95 -6.33
N LYS A 89 -8.77 -20.83 -6.82
CA LYS A 89 -7.46 -21.02 -6.21
C LYS A 89 -6.60 -19.76 -6.20
N VAL A 90 -6.57 -18.99 -7.28
CA VAL A 90 -5.83 -17.73 -7.33
C VAL A 90 -6.38 -16.73 -6.31
N LEU A 91 -7.72 -16.59 -6.24
CA LEU A 91 -8.38 -15.70 -5.29
C LEU A 91 -8.17 -16.11 -3.83
N PHE A 92 -8.07 -17.41 -3.56
CA PHE A 92 -7.67 -17.93 -2.26
C PHE A 92 -6.22 -17.58 -1.93
N ASP A 93 -5.28 -17.90 -2.84
CA ASP A 93 -3.83 -17.75 -2.60
C ASP A 93 -3.43 -16.28 -2.38
N ILE A 94 -4.02 -15.31 -3.12
CA ILE A 94 -3.65 -13.88 -3.00
C ILE A 94 -3.96 -13.26 -1.64
N GLN A 95 -4.84 -13.87 -0.85
CA GLN A 95 -5.17 -13.39 0.50
C GLN A 95 -4.01 -13.59 1.49
N ASP A 96 -3.07 -14.49 1.19
CA ASP A 96 -1.97 -14.85 2.09
C ASP A 96 -0.72 -13.98 1.90
N TYR A 97 -0.66 -13.17 0.82
CA TYR A 97 0.56 -12.40 0.50
C TYR A 97 0.33 -10.92 0.16
N HIS A 98 -0.90 -10.39 0.40
CA HIS A 98 -1.22 -8.96 0.32
C HIS A 98 -1.90 -8.49 1.60
N ALA A 99 -1.58 -7.27 2.02
CA ALA A 99 -2.27 -6.63 3.14
C ALA A 99 -3.69 -6.20 2.74
N ASN A 100 -4.67 -6.39 3.64
CA ASN A 100 -6.00 -5.89 3.38
C ASN A 100 -6.12 -4.38 3.71
N THR A 101 -7.13 -3.73 3.11
CA THR A 101 -7.35 -2.27 3.25
C THR A 101 -7.45 -1.79 4.69
N ILE A 102 -8.01 -2.60 5.59
CA ILE A 102 -8.18 -2.29 7.02
C ILE A 102 -6.83 -2.34 7.74
N GLU A 103 -6.03 -3.36 7.47
CA GLU A 103 -4.67 -3.50 8.04
C GLU A 103 -3.76 -2.36 7.58
N VAL A 104 -3.85 -1.98 6.30
CA VAL A 104 -3.09 -0.86 5.74
C VAL A 104 -3.49 0.47 6.40
N ALA A 105 -4.79 0.70 6.61
CA ALA A 105 -5.27 1.87 7.35
C ALA A 105 -4.79 1.89 8.81
N ASP A 106 -4.70 0.73 9.46
CA ASP A 106 -4.17 0.61 10.82
C ASP A 106 -2.66 0.88 10.89
N ILE A 107 -1.88 0.42 9.89
CA ILE A 107 -0.46 0.78 9.73
C ILE A 107 -0.32 2.30 9.61
N ALA A 108 -1.06 2.95 8.70
CA ALA A 108 -1.01 4.39 8.48
C ALA A 108 -1.34 5.19 9.75
N LYS A 109 -2.37 4.75 10.50
CA LYS A 109 -2.76 5.35 11.78
C LYS A 109 -1.67 5.20 12.85
N LYS A 110 -1.13 4.00 13.03
CA LYS A 110 -0.09 3.71 14.03
C LYS A 110 1.23 4.41 13.73
N ALA A 111 1.54 4.53 12.43
CA ALA A 111 2.73 5.22 11.96
C ALA A 111 2.57 6.75 11.96
N GLU A 112 1.37 7.28 12.16
CA GLU A 112 1.07 8.72 12.15
C GLU A 112 1.52 9.38 10.83
N VAL A 113 1.23 8.73 9.67
CA VAL A 113 1.55 9.29 8.36
C VAL A 113 0.61 10.44 8.02
N ASP A 114 1.06 11.42 7.22
CA ASP A 114 0.20 12.53 6.82
C ASP A 114 -0.81 12.09 5.75
N LEU A 115 -0.40 11.25 4.78
CA LEU A 115 -1.27 10.74 3.73
C LEU A 115 -1.01 9.25 3.47
N LEU A 116 -2.09 8.47 3.36
CA LEU A 116 -2.04 7.10 2.84
C LEU A 116 -2.48 7.08 1.37
N VAL A 117 -1.67 6.51 0.49
CA VAL A 117 -2.03 6.27 -0.91
C VAL A 117 -2.12 4.77 -1.14
N PHE A 118 -3.32 4.29 -1.44
CA PHE A 118 -3.52 2.93 -1.89
C PHE A 118 -3.11 2.80 -3.35
N TYR A 119 -2.20 1.87 -3.66
CA TYR A 119 -1.80 1.51 -5.01
C TYR A 119 -1.78 -0.01 -5.16
N HIS A 120 -1.50 -0.56 -6.35
CA HIS A 120 -1.60 -2.00 -6.60
C HIS A 120 -2.90 -2.59 -6.02
N LEU A 121 -4.04 -2.07 -6.49
CA LEU A 121 -5.36 -2.32 -5.92
C LEU A 121 -5.92 -3.68 -6.33
N ILE A 122 -6.35 -4.50 -5.39
CA ILE A 122 -6.83 -5.88 -5.63
C ILE A 122 -8.21 -6.09 -4.99
N PRO A 123 -9.28 -6.22 -5.81
CA PRO A 123 -9.36 -5.89 -7.24
C PRO A 123 -9.39 -4.37 -7.43
N ALA A 124 -8.84 -3.87 -8.56
CA ALA A 124 -8.91 -2.45 -8.86
C ALA A 124 -10.38 -1.99 -9.01
N PRO A 125 -10.82 -0.94 -8.30
CA PRO A 125 -12.15 -0.37 -8.47
C PRO A 125 -12.35 0.16 -9.89
N VAL A 126 -13.49 -0.16 -10.51
CA VAL A 126 -13.82 0.29 -11.87
C VAL A 126 -14.87 1.40 -11.91
N ASN A 127 -15.44 1.75 -10.76
CA ASN A 127 -16.41 2.81 -10.57
C ASN A 127 -16.56 3.17 -9.10
N TYR A 128 -17.29 4.26 -8.82
CA TYR A 128 -17.52 4.74 -7.47
C TYR A 128 -18.09 3.68 -6.50
N ILE A 129 -19.01 2.82 -6.96
CA ILE A 129 -19.62 1.80 -6.08
C ILE A 129 -18.58 0.77 -5.65
N SER A 130 -17.77 0.27 -6.61
CA SER A 130 -16.70 -0.68 -6.30
C SER A 130 -15.60 -0.07 -5.43
N GLU A 131 -15.35 1.23 -5.58
CA GLU A 131 -14.41 1.97 -4.70
C GLU A 131 -14.94 2.07 -3.27
N GLN A 132 -16.22 2.40 -3.08
CA GLN A 132 -16.84 2.40 -1.76
C GLN A 132 -16.83 1.01 -1.10
N MET A 133 -16.96 -0.05 -1.88
CA MET A 133 -16.83 -1.42 -1.37
C MET A 133 -15.36 -1.76 -1.01
N PHE A 134 -14.41 -1.31 -1.81
CA PHE A 134 -12.97 -1.46 -1.57
C PHE A 134 -12.53 -0.77 -0.27
N LEU A 135 -13.06 0.44 -0.02
CA LEU A 135 -12.72 1.29 1.13
C LEU A 135 -13.55 1.03 2.39
N ARG A 136 -14.42 0.03 2.36
CA ARG A 136 -15.37 -0.19 3.45
C ARG A 136 -14.66 -0.35 4.81
N GLY A 137 -14.93 0.56 5.74
CA GLY A 137 -14.38 0.58 7.09
C GLY A 137 -13.03 1.30 7.24
N VAL A 138 -12.40 1.72 6.14
CA VAL A 138 -11.12 2.46 6.14
C VAL A 138 -11.27 3.81 6.85
N ASP A 139 -12.31 4.60 6.51
CA ASP A 139 -12.58 5.92 7.11
C ASP A 139 -12.70 5.91 8.64
N GLU A 140 -13.16 4.80 9.21
CA GLU A 140 -13.31 4.65 10.67
C GLU A 140 -11.94 4.54 11.36
N ILE A 141 -10.90 4.18 10.62
CA ILE A 141 -9.54 3.93 11.14
C ILE A 141 -8.63 5.11 10.78
N PHE A 142 -8.55 5.44 9.49
CA PHE A 142 -7.70 6.50 8.95
C PHE A 142 -8.40 7.18 7.78
N SER A 143 -8.63 8.51 7.87
CA SER A 143 -9.48 9.24 6.91
C SER A 143 -8.71 10.05 5.87
N ASN A 144 -7.38 10.27 6.06
CA ASN A 144 -6.58 11.01 5.09
C ASN A 144 -5.90 10.07 4.10
N TYR A 145 -6.66 9.53 3.17
CA TYR A 145 -6.17 8.61 2.16
C TYR A 145 -6.57 9.02 0.73
N HIS A 146 -5.88 8.45 -0.24
CA HIS A 146 -6.18 8.54 -1.67
C HIS A 146 -6.11 7.15 -2.30
N VAL A 147 -7.04 6.85 -3.21
CA VAL A 147 -7.02 5.64 -4.05
C VAL A 147 -6.42 6.03 -5.39
N SER A 148 -5.25 5.50 -5.72
CA SER A 148 -4.56 5.88 -6.94
C SER A 148 -5.15 5.22 -8.18
N GLU A 149 -5.01 5.90 -9.30
CA GLU A 149 -5.24 5.38 -10.64
C GLU A 149 -4.01 5.66 -11.52
N ASP A 150 -3.96 5.07 -12.72
CA ASP A 150 -2.86 5.31 -13.64
C ASP A 150 -2.77 6.81 -13.99
N GLY A 151 -1.58 7.40 -13.80
CA GLY A 151 -1.37 8.84 -13.95
C GLY A 151 -1.50 9.65 -12.65
N THR A 152 -1.85 9.05 -11.50
CA THR A 152 -1.82 9.75 -10.22
C THR A 152 -0.41 10.27 -9.90
N LEU A 153 -0.28 11.58 -9.76
CA LEU A 153 0.94 12.28 -9.36
C LEU A 153 0.79 12.84 -7.96
N VAL A 154 1.68 12.43 -7.06
CA VAL A 154 1.79 13.02 -5.71
C VAL A 154 3.04 13.89 -5.64
N SER A 155 2.87 15.18 -5.33
CA SER A 155 3.96 16.17 -5.28
C SER A 155 4.17 16.67 -3.86
N LEU A 156 5.41 16.63 -3.40
CA LEU A 156 5.87 17.00 -2.07
C LEU A 156 6.95 18.10 -2.17
N PRO A 157 6.59 19.39 -2.26
CA PRO A 157 7.58 20.46 -2.36
C PRO A 157 8.46 20.54 -1.10
N ALA A 158 9.78 20.54 -1.28
CA ALA A 158 10.71 20.75 -0.17
C ALA A 158 10.54 22.13 0.46
N GLY A 159 10.64 22.20 1.78
CA GLY A 159 10.42 23.44 2.56
C GLY A 159 8.94 23.79 2.74
N SER A 160 8.03 22.84 2.53
CA SER A 160 6.59 22.99 2.71
C SER A 160 5.99 21.69 3.23
N ASP A 161 4.96 21.76 4.06
CA ASP A 161 4.20 20.59 4.53
C ASP A 161 3.05 20.23 3.56
N GLU A 162 2.92 20.94 2.42
CA GLU A 162 1.85 20.70 1.45
C GLU A 162 2.08 19.39 0.68
N ILE A 163 0.97 18.70 0.42
CA ILE A 163 0.89 17.50 -0.43
C ILE A 163 -0.13 17.79 -1.52
N PHE A 164 0.30 17.72 -2.78
CA PHE A 164 -0.59 17.91 -3.93
C PHE A 164 -0.81 16.57 -4.61
N ILE A 165 -2.06 16.31 -4.99
CA ILE A 165 -2.44 15.13 -5.79
C ILE A 165 -3.07 15.63 -7.08
N ASP A 166 -2.48 15.24 -8.19
CA ASP A 166 -2.92 15.58 -9.54
C ASP A 166 -3.06 14.30 -10.39
N LEU A 167 -3.77 14.39 -11.48
CA LEU A 167 -3.83 13.35 -12.51
C LEU A 167 -3.13 13.88 -13.77
N ILE A 168 -2.15 13.14 -14.25
CA ILE A 168 -1.45 13.46 -15.50
C ILE A 168 -1.95 12.55 -16.63
N ASP A 169 -2.28 13.15 -17.78
CA ASP A 169 -2.72 12.47 -18.99
C ASP A 169 -1.58 11.71 -19.71
#